data_f25862beb899d6a5095c5b744a60843d
#
_entry.id   f25862beb899d6a5095c5b744a60843d
#
_cell.length_a   1.000
_cell.length_b   1.000
_cell.length_c   1.000
_cell.angle_alpha   90.00
_cell.angle_beta   90.00
_cell.angle_gamma   90.00
#
_symmetry.space_group_name_H-M   'P 1'
#
loop_
_entity.id
_entity.type
_entity.pdbx_description
1 polymer ?
#
loop_
_entity_poly.entity_id
_entity_poly.type
_entity_poly.pdbx_seq_one_letter_code
_entity_poly.pdbx_strand_id
1 'polypeptide(L)'
;MNVLTNKFTECFIEELNKEPKDKTLTVPLYEFFRRVMATGSMTSVIGTEMYKLNPDFNEIYWDYDNAFLLMAIGMPKFLYWKGHWARNRMLAATKKWIKSAWKNTDKDSAELDWEPHFGSRFIRQLAGNLDNVGISEDGQASALLPMIWAINSNAIPCAVWIIFECIQRPGLIDRLRDEVSASAITDENGEMTIDVPNLIAQSPLLTSIYLECLRVRSSNTITRMLIEDMECDGYVLKKGSHIMSPSWLPSHGPLWDVDGHLANEFWPERFIEMPKMKPSDPEEKTQFELAMKPDQFFPYGGGTMMCSGRFFAKQEIMVAAALLVLKFDIEPLNWVTLGGKSSDRPARPDENYAGAGVLPPDRDLMVNLRRRK
;
A
#
# COMPACT_ATOMS: atom_id res chain seq x y z
N MET A 1 -1.08 -7.07 15.26
CA MET A 1 -0.35 -6.20 14.30
C MET A 1 1.09 -6.67 14.13
N ASN A 2 1.88 -6.78 15.22
CA ASN A 2 3.31 -7.16 15.14
C ASN A 2 3.57 -8.47 14.39
N VAL A 3 2.73 -9.51 14.60
CA VAL A 3 2.88 -10.80 13.89
C VAL A 3 2.80 -10.63 12.38
N LEU A 4 1.83 -9.85 11.88
CA LEU A 4 1.64 -9.64 10.45
C LEU A 4 2.81 -8.87 9.83
N THR A 5 3.27 -7.81 10.51
CA THR A 5 4.40 -7.00 10.03
C THR A 5 5.72 -7.77 10.10
N ASN A 6 5.94 -8.55 11.17
CA ASN A 6 7.12 -9.42 11.24
C ASN A 6 7.11 -10.43 10.11
N LYS A 7 5.95 -11.05 9.82
CA LYS A 7 5.82 -11.99 8.70
C LYS A 7 6.05 -11.32 7.35
N PHE A 8 5.55 -10.10 7.15
CA PHE A 8 5.87 -9.31 5.96
C PHE A 8 7.38 -9.07 5.85
N THR A 9 8.03 -8.63 6.93
CA THR A 9 9.47 -8.34 6.96
C THR A 9 10.29 -9.57 6.58
N GLU A 10 9.98 -10.73 7.17
CA GLU A 10 10.60 -12.01 6.82
C GLU A 10 10.44 -12.32 5.33
N CYS A 11 9.20 -12.36 4.83
CA CYS A 11 8.90 -12.70 3.44
C CYS A 11 9.53 -11.69 2.46
N PHE A 12 9.53 -10.40 2.79
CA PHE A 12 10.14 -9.36 1.95
C PHE A 12 11.66 -9.52 1.88
N ILE A 13 12.32 -9.82 3.00
CA ILE A 13 13.76 -10.12 3.04
C ILE A 13 14.07 -11.39 2.23
N GLU A 14 13.26 -12.44 2.36
CA GLU A 14 13.41 -13.66 1.55
C GLU A 14 13.33 -13.34 0.05
N GLU A 15 12.37 -12.52 -0.38
CA GLU A 15 12.25 -12.10 -1.78
C GLU A 15 13.44 -11.26 -2.24
N LEU A 16 13.88 -10.30 -1.42
CA LEU A 16 15.09 -9.53 -1.71
C LEU A 16 16.33 -10.43 -1.82
N ASN A 17 16.42 -11.50 -1.04
CA ASN A 17 17.56 -12.41 -1.01
C ASN A 17 17.63 -13.36 -2.22
N LYS A 18 16.55 -13.49 -2.99
CA LYS A 18 16.55 -14.20 -4.29
C LYS A 18 17.32 -13.44 -5.37
N GLU A 19 17.50 -12.14 -5.17
CA GLU A 19 18.24 -11.31 -6.12
C GLU A 19 19.76 -11.59 -6.03
N PRO A 20 20.50 -11.47 -7.16
CA PRO A 20 21.93 -11.75 -7.20
C PRO A 20 22.74 -10.97 -6.17
N LYS A 21 23.62 -11.66 -5.43
CA LYS A 21 24.45 -11.01 -4.39
C LYS A 21 25.67 -10.28 -4.97
N ASP A 22 26.26 -10.80 -6.02
CA ASP A 22 27.56 -10.35 -6.55
C ASP A 22 27.47 -9.59 -7.88
N LYS A 23 26.26 -9.29 -8.33
CA LYS A 23 26.02 -8.59 -9.61
C LYS A 23 25.11 -7.38 -9.40
N THR A 24 25.36 -6.34 -10.18
CA THR A 24 24.44 -5.23 -10.30
C THR A 24 23.17 -5.71 -11.02
N LEU A 25 22.04 -5.46 -10.41
CA LEU A 25 20.72 -5.76 -10.96
C LEU A 25 20.16 -4.50 -11.61
N THR A 26 19.96 -4.53 -12.92
CA THR A 26 19.33 -3.42 -13.67
C THR A 26 17.84 -3.73 -13.87
N VAL A 27 16.97 -2.95 -13.24
CA VAL A 27 15.51 -3.19 -13.24
C VAL A 27 14.71 -1.89 -13.26
N PRO A 28 13.48 -1.92 -13.79
CA PRO A 28 12.50 -0.87 -13.52
C PRO A 28 12.01 -1.00 -12.07
N LEU A 29 12.13 0.07 -11.30
CA LEU A 29 11.99 0.04 -9.84
C LEU A 29 10.54 -0.23 -9.39
N TYR A 30 9.56 0.35 -10.08
CA TYR A 30 8.14 0.09 -9.77
C TYR A 30 7.78 -1.36 -10.04
N GLU A 31 8.20 -1.92 -11.18
CA GLU A 31 7.96 -3.33 -11.49
C GLU A 31 8.70 -4.26 -10.50
N PHE A 32 9.89 -3.88 -10.04
CA PHE A 32 10.61 -4.58 -8.99
C PHE A 32 9.77 -4.66 -7.69
N PHE A 33 9.20 -3.53 -7.24
CA PHE A 33 8.32 -3.52 -6.06
C PHE A 33 7.03 -4.32 -6.30
N ARG A 34 6.44 -4.22 -7.47
CA ARG A 34 5.24 -5.01 -7.86
C ARG A 34 5.49 -6.52 -7.79
N ARG A 35 6.73 -6.96 -7.94
CA ARG A 35 7.11 -8.36 -7.80
C ARG A 35 7.48 -8.70 -6.35
N VAL A 36 8.45 -8.02 -5.79
CA VAL A 36 9.07 -8.38 -4.51
C VAL A 36 8.17 -8.02 -3.32
N MET A 37 7.69 -6.78 -3.25
CA MET A 37 6.82 -6.35 -2.15
C MET A 37 5.45 -7.01 -2.21
N ALA A 38 4.88 -7.18 -3.43
CA ALA A 38 3.58 -7.85 -3.57
C ALA A 38 3.62 -9.29 -3.05
N THR A 39 4.67 -10.04 -3.36
CA THR A 39 4.83 -11.41 -2.86
C THR A 39 4.93 -11.43 -1.34
N GLY A 40 5.72 -10.53 -0.74
CA GLY A 40 5.84 -10.41 0.71
C GLY A 40 4.52 -10.06 1.40
N SER A 41 3.84 -9.02 0.93
CA SER A 41 2.55 -8.58 1.49
C SER A 41 1.47 -9.66 1.37
N MET A 42 1.31 -10.23 0.17
CA MET A 42 0.32 -11.30 -0.04
C MET A 42 0.61 -12.51 0.83
N THR A 43 1.85 -12.98 0.86
CA THR A 43 2.23 -14.13 1.67
C THR A 43 1.94 -13.88 3.15
N SER A 44 2.24 -12.70 3.66
CA SER A 44 1.98 -12.36 5.06
C SER A 44 0.50 -12.34 5.40
N VAL A 45 -0.36 -11.88 4.49
CA VAL A 45 -1.80 -11.70 4.75
C VAL A 45 -2.61 -12.96 4.43
N ILE A 46 -2.38 -13.60 3.27
CA ILE A 46 -3.20 -14.72 2.77
C ILE A 46 -2.45 -16.06 2.70
N GLY A 47 -1.23 -16.12 3.21
CA GLY A 47 -0.44 -17.35 3.28
C GLY A 47 0.29 -17.71 1.99
N THR A 48 1.05 -18.80 2.05
CA THR A 48 1.87 -19.29 0.93
C THR A 48 1.08 -20.10 -0.09
N GLU A 49 -0.08 -20.63 0.30
CA GLU A 49 -0.88 -21.56 -0.52
C GLU A 49 -1.36 -20.93 -1.83
N MET A 50 -1.67 -19.63 -1.82
CA MET A 50 -2.10 -18.91 -3.02
C MET A 50 -1.07 -19.03 -4.15
N TYR A 51 0.22 -18.78 -3.85
CA TYR A 51 1.31 -18.85 -4.83
C TYR A 51 1.66 -20.29 -5.23
N LYS A 52 1.55 -21.24 -4.30
CA LYS A 52 1.76 -22.66 -4.63
C LYS A 52 0.72 -23.16 -5.65
N LEU A 53 -0.51 -22.73 -5.49
CA LEU A 53 -1.61 -23.11 -6.39
C LEU A 53 -1.59 -22.34 -7.69
N ASN A 54 -1.16 -21.09 -7.68
CA ASN A 54 -1.17 -20.17 -8.80
C ASN A 54 0.22 -19.51 -8.93
N PRO A 55 1.20 -20.17 -9.57
CA PRO A 55 2.56 -19.61 -9.70
C PRO A 55 2.62 -18.26 -10.43
N ASP A 56 1.62 -17.98 -11.29
CA ASP A 56 1.43 -16.73 -12.04
C ASP A 56 0.57 -15.70 -11.28
N PHE A 57 0.40 -15.85 -9.95
CA PHE A 57 -0.55 -15.03 -9.18
C PHE A 57 -0.23 -13.53 -9.24
N ASN A 58 1.04 -13.13 -9.27
CA ASN A 58 1.38 -11.71 -9.42
C ASN A 58 0.86 -11.13 -10.74
N GLU A 59 0.97 -11.87 -11.85
CA GLU A 59 0.41 -11.46 -13.16
C GLU A 59 -1.11 -11.34 -13.08
N ILE A 60 -1.77 -12.36 -12.53
CA ILE A 60 -3.23 -12.37 -12.33
C ILE A 60 -3.69 -11.16 -11.52
N TYR A 61 -2.96 -10.86 -10.44
CA TYR A 61 -3.27 -9.74 -9.56
C TYR A 61 -3.15 -8.39 -10.28
N TRP A 62 -2.04 -8.13 -10.98
CA TRP A 62 -1.82 -6.86 -11.64
C TRP A 62 -2.72 -6.67 -12.88
N ASP A 63 -3.09 -7.74 -13.59
CA ASP A 63 -4.11 -7.68 -14.62
C ASP A 63 -5.46 -7.21 -14.05
N TYR A 64 -5.81 -7.73 -12.86
CA TYR A 64 -7.04 -7.34 -12.18
C TYR A 64 -6.96 -5.92 -11.62
N ASP A 65 -5.84 -5.53 -11.01
CA ASP A 65 -5.61 -4.18 -10.49
C ASP A 65 -5.77 -3.13 -11.59
N ASN A 66 -5.13 -3.34 -12.74
CA ASN A 66 -5.27 -2.48 -13.92
C ASN A 66 -6.72 -2.36 -14.43
N ALA A 67 -7.54 -3.37 -14.18
CA ALA A 67 -8.93 -3.40 -14.61
C ALA A 67 -9.92 -2.89 -13.54
N PHE A 68 -9.48 -2.78 -12.29
CA PHE A 68 -10.35 -2.63 -11.12
C PHE A 68 -11.32 -1.45 -11.23
N LEU A 69 -10.84 -0.25 -11.57
CA LEU A 69 -11.67 0.96 -11.58
C LEU A 69 -12.82 0.88 -12.58
N LEU A 70 -12.53 0.48 -13.82
CA LEU A 70 -13.57 0.33 -14.84
C LEU A 70 -14.56 -0.79 -14.48
N MET A 71 -14.08 -1.82 -13.78
CA MET A 71 -14.96 -2.88 -13.27
C MET A 71 -15.83 -2.38 -12.11
N ALA A 72 -15.26 -1.57 -11.20
CA ALA A 72 -15.95 -1.01 -10.03
C ALA A 72 -17.10 -0.06 -10.42
N ILE A 73 -16.94 0.72 -11.49
CA ILE A 73 -18.01 1.57 -12.03
C ILE A 73 -19.02 0.81 -12.91
N GLY A 74 -18.89 -0.53 -13.00
CA GLY A 74 -19.85 -1.38 -13.70
C GLY A 74 -19.73 -1.38 -15.23
N MET A 75 -18.52 -1.18 -15.79
CA MET A 75 -18.32 -1.20 -17.25
C MET A 75 -18.83 -2.51 -17.86
N PRO A 76 -19.73 -2.46 -18.86
CA PRO A 76 -20.32 -3.66 -19.45
C PRO A 76 -19.29 -4.55 -20.15
N LYS A 77 -19.53 -5.89 -20.11
CA LYS A 77 -18.60 -6.88 -20.68
C LYS A 77 -18.28 -6.65 -22.16
N PHE A 78 -19.24 -6.23 -22.95
CA PHE A 78 -19.03 -6.01 -24.39
C PHE A 78 -18.15 -4.78 -24.70
N LEU A 79 -18.09 -3.80 -23.77
CA LEU A 79 -17.18 -2.65 -23.87
C LEU A 79 -15.82 -2.92 -23.25
N TYR A 80 -15.76 -3.78 -22.21
CA TYR A 80 -14.52 -4.02 -21.46
C TYR A 80 -14.28 -5.51 -21.15
N TRP A 81 -14.26 -6.34 -22.22
CA TRP A 81 -14.10 -7.79 -22.09
C TRP A 81 -12.77 -8.21 -21.40
N LYS A 82 -11.68 -7.43 -21.61
CA LYS A 82 -10.38 -7.68 -20.97
C LYS A 82 -10.46 -7.57 -19.45
N GLY A 83 -11.12 -6.54 -18.92
CA GLY A 83 -11.31 -6.38 -17.47
C GLY A 83 -12.16 -7.50 -16.87
N HIS A 84 -13.22 -7.91 -17.56
CA HIS A 84 -14.03 -9.06 -17.13
C HIS A 84 -13.23 -10.37 -17.13
N TRP A 85 -12.33 -10.55 -18.11
CA TRP A 85 -11.44 -11.69 -18.16
C TRP A 85 -10.45 -11.68 -16.99
N ALA A 86 -9.79 -10.55 -16.72
CA ALA A 86 -8.86 -10.38 -15.58
C ALA A 86 -9.56 -10.67 -14.25
N ARG A 87 -10.77 -10.11 -14.03
CA ARG A 87 -11.57 -10.42 -12.84
C ARG A 87 -11.87 -11.91 -12.73
N ASN A 88 -12.24 -12.57 -13.82
CA ASN A 88 -12.59 -13.99 -13.78
C ASN A 88 -11.36 -14.86 -13.49
N ARG A 89 -10.17 -14.52 -13.98
CA ARG A 89 -8.91 -15.17 -13.59
C ARG A 89 -8.68 -15.04 -12.09
N MET A 90 -8.81 -13.83 -11.56
CA MET A 90 -8.62 -13.54 -10.13
C MET A 90 -9.63 -14.30 -9.27
N LEU A 91 -10.92 -14.34 -9.65
CA LEU A 91 -11.94 -15.15 -8.99
C LEU A 91 -11.62 -16.64 -9.01
N ALA A 92 -11.16 -17.17 -10.14
CA ALA A 92 -10.80 -18.58 -10.27
C ALA A 92 -9.61 -18.94 -9.36
N ALA A 93 -8.58 -18.09 -9.30
CA ALA A 93 -7.45 -18.26 -8.41
C ALA A 93 -7.88 -18.23 -6.93
N THR A 94 -8.74 -17.27 -6.56
CA THR A 94 -9.28 -17.13 -5.21
C THR A 94 -10.12 -18.34 -4.79
N LYS A 95 -10.98 -18.85 -5.68
CA LYS A 95 -11.77 -20.07 -5.42
C LYS A 95 -10.89 -21.29 -5.20
N LYS A 96 -9.89 -21.48 -6.06
CA LYS A 96 -8.93 -22.58 -5.96
C LYS A 96 -8.19 -22.55 -4.61
N TRP A 97 -7.78 -21.34 -4.19
CA TRP A 97 -7.14 -21.12 -2.91
C TRP A 97 -8.06 -21.42 -1.73
N ILE A 98 -9.27 -20.85 -1.66
CA ILE A 98 -10.23 -21.08 -0.56
C ILE A 98 -10.53 -22.55 -0.39
N LYS A 99 -10.80 -23.25 -1.50
CA LYS A 99 -11.10 -24.69 -1.48
C LYS A 99 -9.93 -25.52 -0.93
N SER A 100 -8.69 -25.17 -1.31
CA SER A 100 -7.49 -25.84 -0.79
C SER A 100 -7.25 -25.48 0.67
N ALA A 101 -7.42 -24.21 1.03
CA ALA A 101 -7.22 -23.75 2.40
C ALA A 101 -8.16 -24.45 3.37
N TRP A 102 -9.46 -24.55 3.08
CA TRP A 102 -10.42 -25.29 3.91
C TRP A 102 -10.12 -26.77 4.04
N LYS A 103 -9.58 -27.39 3.00
CA LYS A 103 -9.19 -28.81 3.02
C LYS A 103 -7.99 -29.08 3.93
N ASN A 104 -7.06 -28.12 4.01
CA ASN A 104 -5.76 -28.31 4.63
C ASN A 104 -5.63 -27.60 5.99
N THR A 105 -6.52 -26.65 6.31
CA THR A 105 -6.51 -25.96 7.60
C THR A 105 -7.04 -26.90 8.69
N ASP A 106 -6.24 -27.13 9.72
CA ASP A 106 -6.68 -27.86 10.90
C ASP A 106 -7.64 -27.00 11.72
N LYS A 107 -8.69 -27.62 12.28
CA LYS A 107 -9.64 -26.94 13.17
C LYS A 107 -8.96 -26.41 14.44
N ASP A 108 -7.90 -27.08 14.89
CA ASP A 108 -7.09 -26.65 16.03
C ASP A 108 -6.20 -25.43 15.71
N SER A 109 -6.04 -25.08 14.43
CA SER A 109 -5.32 -23.89 13.99
C SER A 109 -6.07 -22.56 14.21
N ALA A 110 -7.32 -22.59 14.71
CA ALA A 110 -8.15 -21.41 14.93
C ALA A 110 -7.47 -20.34 15.79
N GLU A 111 -6.63 -20.73 16.74
CA GLU A 111 -5.90 -19.84 17.66
C GLU A 111 -4.56 -19.34 17.11
N LEU A 112 -4.05 -19.90 16.00
CA LEU A 112 -2.80 -19.45 15.41
C LEU A 112 -2.96 -18.04 14.82
N ASP A 113 -2.01 -17.17 15.08
CA ASP A 113 -1.99 -15.82 14.51
C ASP A 113 -1.68 -15.84 13.01
N TRP A 114 -0.92 -16.84 12.56
CA TRP A 114 -0.58 -17.04 11.15
C TRP A 114 -0.39 -18.53 10.83
N GLU A 115 -0.79 -18.95 9.64
CA GLU A 115 -0.57 -20.30 9.11
C GLU A 115 -0.52 -20.28 7.55
N PRO A 116 0.05 -21.31 6.88
CA PRO A 116 0.37 -21.22 5.45
C PRO A 116 -0.83 -21.24 4.49
N HIS A 117 -2.02 -21.70 4.91
CA HIS A 117 -3.15 -21.92 4.01
C HIS A 117 -4.02 -20.65 3.84
N PHE A 118 -4.50 -20.09 4.96
CA PHE A 118 -5.25 -18.80 4.96
C PHE A 118 -4.37 -17.60 5.29
N GLY A 119 -3.13 -17.81 5.76
CA GLY A 119 -2.26 -16.74 6.22
C GLY A 119 -2.67 -16.22 7.60
N SER A 120 -3.03 -14.94 7.66
CA SER A 120 -3.35 -14.27 8.92
C SER A 120 -4.65 -14.77 9.55
N ARG A 121 -4.70 -14.72 10.89
CA ARG A 121 -5.92 -14.98 11.68
C ARG A 121 -7.10 -14.17 11.16
N PHE A 122 -6.87 -12.91 10.75
CA PHE A 122 -7.91 -12.04 10.21
C PHE A 122 -8.61 -12.64 8.98
N ILE A 123 -7.84 -13.09 7.99
CA ILE A 123 -8.40 -13.68 6.77
C ILE A 123 -9.11 -15.00 7.07
N ARG A 124 -8.53 -15.84 7.93
CA ARG A 124 -9.16 -17.10 8.34
C ARG A 124 -10.47 -16.89 9.06
N GLN A 125 -10.56 -15.92 9.99
CA GLN A 125 -11.79 -15.58 10.67
C GLN A 125 -12.83 -14.98 9.71
N LEU A 126 -12.42 -14.14 8.76
CA LEU A 126 -13.31 -13.60 7.75
C LEU A 126 -13.90 -14.70 6.87
N ALA A 127 -13.07 -15.61 6.36
CA ALA A 127 -13.53 -16.77 5.59
C ALA A 127 -14.47 -17.68 6.44
N GLY A 128 -14.11 -17.95 7.70
CA GLY A 128 -14.94 -18.71 8.62
C GLY A 128 -16.30 -18.09 8.90
N ASN A 129 -16.37 -16.78 9.06
CA ASN A 129 -17.63 -16.08 9.22
C ASN A 129 -18.52 -16.19 7.97
N LEU A 130 -17.93 -16.10 6.76
CA LEU A 130 -18.68 -16.28 5.51
C LEU A 130 -19.21 -17.71 5.38
N ASP A 131 -18.43 -18.71 5.78
CA ASP A 131 -18.82 -20.12 5.78
C ASP A 131 -19.95 -20.39 6.77
N ASN A 132 -19.83 -19.90 8.00
CA ASN A 132 -20.82 -20.06 9.08
C ASN A 132 -22.20 -19.50 8.73
N VAL A 133 -22.26 -18.44 7.92
CA VAL A 133 -23.55 -17.88 7.44
C VAL A 133 -24.02 -18.52 6.12
N GLY A 134 -23.38 -19.61 5.68
CA GLY A 134 -23.79 -20.40 4.53
C GLY A 134 -23.50 -19.77 3.17
N ILE A 135 -22.53 -18.86 3.08
CA ILE A 135 -22.11 -18.28 1.79
C ILE A 135 -21.38 -19.33 0.97
N SER A 136 -21.83 -19.54 -0.26
CA SER A 136 -21.20 -20.49 -1.19
C SER A 136 -19.74 -20.16 -1.46
N GLU A 137 -18.91 -21.14 -1.86
CA GLU A 137 -17.49 -20.92 -2.25
C GLU A 137 -17.35 -19.77 -3.25
N ASP A 138 -18.27 -19.63 -4.19
CA ASP A 138 -18.31 -18.54 -5.17
C ASP A 138 -18.57 -17.19 -4.53
N GLY A 139 -19.47 -17.14 -3.56
CA GLY A 139 -19.75 -15.96 -2.76
C GLY A 139 -18.59 -15.58 -1.86
N GLN A 140 -17.95 -16.55 -1.20
CA GLN A 140 -16.75 -16.34 -0.39
C GLN A 140 -15.59 -15.75 -1.23
N ALA A 141 -15.32 -16.33 -2.41
CA ALA A 141 -14.31 -15.82 -3.32
C ALA A 141 -14.62 -14.38 -3.76
N SER A 142 -15.87 -14.08 -4.07
CA SER A 142 -16.30 -12.73 -4.46
C SER A 142 -16.19 -11.73 -3.32
N ALA A 143 -16.47 -12.14 -2.07
CA ALA A 143 -16.34 -11.30 -0.89
C ALA A 143 -14.88 -11.04 -0.48
N LEU A 144 -13.99 -12.01 -0.66
CA LEU A 144 -12.57 -11.88 -0.34
C LEU A 144 -11.76 -11.15 -1.43
N LEU A 145 -12.24 -11.13 -2.67
CA LEU A 145 -11.54 -10.52 -3.80
C LEU A 145 -11.17 -9.04 -3.58
N PRO A 146 -12.08 -8.15 -3.12
CA PRO A 146 -11.72 -6.76 -2.81
C PRO A 146 -10.68 -6.65 -1.69
N MET A 147 -10.70 -7.55 -0.70
CA MET A 147 -9.72 -7.58 0.39
C MET A 147 -8.33 -7.95 -0.13
N ILE A 148 -8.24 -8.99 -0.99
CA ILE A 148 -6.99 -9.39 -1.62
C ILE A 148 -6.46 -8.27 -2.51
N TRP A 149 -7.33 -7.61 -3.29
CA TRP A 149 -6.93 -6.46 -4.09
C TRP A 149 -6.37 -5.31 -3.24
N ALA A 150 -7.01 -4.99 -2.12
CA ALA A 150 -6.64 -3.87 -1.27
C ALA A 150 -5.26 -4.01 -0.59
N ILE A 151 -4.70 -5.23 -0.51
CA ILE A 151 -3.40 -5.48 0.14
C ILE A 151 -2.29 -4.66 -0.52
N ASN A 152 -2.23 -4.64 -1.85
CA ASN A 152 -1.10 -4.08 -2.60
C ASN A 152 -1.41 -2.82 -3.41
N SER A 153 -2.68 -2.61 -3.78
CA SER A 153 -3.10 -1.56 -4.71
C SER A 153 -2.64 -0.14 -4.33
N ASN A 154 -2.49 0.13 -3.04
CA ASN A 154 -2.09 1.43 -2.52
C ASN A 154 -0.69 1.42 -1.88
N ALA A 155 -0.33 0.33 -1.20
CA ALA A 155 0.91 0.23 -0.45
C ALA A 155 2.14 0.26 -1.37
N ILE A 156 2.10 -0.48 -2.47
CA ILE A 156 3.21 -0.55 -3.42
C ILE A 156 3.45 0.78 -4.14
N PRO A 157 2.45 1.45 -4.73
CA PRO A 157 2.64 2.79 -5.28
C PRO A 157 3.21 3.78 -4.25
N CYS A 158 2.74 3.75 -2.99
CA CYS A 158 3.25 4.64 -1.95
C CYS A 158 4.73 4.36 -1.65
N ALA A 159 5.13 3.10 -1.48
CA ALA A 159 6.52 2.72 -1.23
C ALA A 159 7.45 3.14 -2.39
N VAL A 160 7.00 2.98 -3.62
CA VAL A 160 7.76 3.41 -4.81
C VAL A 160 7.89 4.93 -4.88
N TRP A 161 6.83 5.67 -4.60
CA TRP A 161 6.89 7.13 -4.57
C TRP A 161 7.88 7.64 -3.53
N ILE A 162 7.98 7.01 -2.35
CA ILE A 162 9.00 7.36 -1.35
C ILE A 162 10.40 7.28 -1.98
N ILE A 163 10.72 6.20 -2.66
CA ILE A 163 12.05 6.01 -3.27
C ILE A 163 12.25 6.94 -4.46
N PHE A 164 11.25 7.15 -5.33
CA PHE A 164 11.35 8.09 -6.43
C PHE A 164 11.61 9.52 -5.94
N GLU A 165 10.92 9.96 -4.89
CA GLU A 165 11.10 11.29 -4.32
C GLU A 165 12.50 11.44 -3.66
N CYS A 166 12.99 10.38 -3.03
CA CYS A 166 14.33 10.36 -2.45
C CYS A 166 15.43 10.42 -3.53
N ILE A 167 15.29 9.66 -4.62
CA ILE A 167 16.24 9.65 -5.73
C ILE A 167 16.33 11.01 -6.42
N GLN A 168 15.19 11.68 -6.60
CA GLN A 168 15.12 12.96 -7.29
C GLN A 168 15.69 14.14 -6.49
N ARG A 169 16.00 13.94 -5.20
CA ARG A 169 16.55 14.98 -4.30
C ARG A 169 17.94 14.62 -3.84
N PRO A 170 18.96 15.41 -4.26
CA PRO A 170 20.35 15.11 -3.90
C PRO A 170 20.56 14.94 -2.40
N GLY A 171 21.18 13.84 -2.00
CA GLY A 171 21.52 13.53 -0.62
C GLY A 171 20.36 13.01 0.25
N LEU A 172 19.11 13.01 -0.24
CA LEU A 172 17.97 12.57 0.59
C LEU A 172 17.99 11.06 0.89
N ILE A 173 18.44 10.23 -0.07
CA ILE A 173 18.62 8.78 0.17
C ILE A 173 19.65 8.54 1.28
N ASP A 174 20.76 9.27 1.29
CA ASP A 174 21.80 9.08 2.30
C ASP A 174 21.31 9.52 3.69
N ARG A 175 20.63 10.66 3.79
CA ARG A 175 19.98 11.12 5.02
C ARG A 175 18.96 10.10 5.53
N LEU A 176 18.13 9.55 4.63
CA LEU A 176 17.17 8.53 4.98
C LEU A 176 17.84 7.25 5.47
N ARG A 177 18.90 6.82 4.78
CA ARG A 177 19.69 5.65 5.17
C ARG A 177 20.32 5.82 6.54
N ASP A 178 20.93 6.97 6.81
CA ASP A 178 21.54 7.28 8.09
C ASP A 178 20.50 7.19 9.23
N GLU A 179 19.32 7.78 9.04
CA GLU A 179 18.22 7.71 10.02
C GLU A 179 17.80 6.26 10.29
N VAL A 180 17.45 5.49 9.23
CA VAL A 180 16.89 4.14 9.41
C VAL A 180 17.94 3.10 9.82
N SER A 181 19.23 3.42 9.71
CA SER A 181 20.33 2.54 10.13
C SER A 181 20.27 2.23 11.63
N ALA A 182 19.75 3.17 12.45
CA ALA A 182 19.54 2.97 13.87
C ALA A 182 18.52 1.86 14.23
N SER A 183 17.70 1.46 13.25
CA SER A 183 16.72 0.37 13.39
C SER A 183 17.16 -0.93 12.73
N ALA A 184 18.35 -0.96 12.10
CA ALA A 184 18.91 -2.18 11.53
C ALA A 184 19.41 -3.10 12.65
N ILE A 185 18.99 -4.36 12.62
CA ILE A 185 19.42 -5.41 13.54
C ILE A 185 19.86 -6.64 12.74
N THR A 186 20.60 -7.51 13.38
CA THR A 186 20.98 -8.81 12.80
C THR A 186 20.15 -9.89 13.45
N ASP A 187 19.54 -10.75 12.67
CA ASP A 187 18.78 -11.89 13.17
C ASP A 187 19.70 -13.04 13.65
N GLU A 188 19.09 -14.12 14.14
CA GLU A 188 19.80 -15.29 14.66
C GLU A 188 20.66 -16.01 13.59
N ASN A 189 20.37 -15.77 12.30
CA ASN A 189 21.08 -16.35 11.16
C ASN A 189 22.19 -15.43 10.62
N GLY A 190 22.41 -14.27 11.25
CA GLY A 190 23.36 -13.27 10.78
C GLY A 190 22.85 -12.44 9.61
N GLU A 191 21.56 -12.49 9.28
CA GLU A 191 20.96 -11.70 8.21
C GLU A 191 20.48 -10.34 8.75
N MET A 192 20.75 -9.27 7.99
CA MET A 192 20.25 -7.94 8.34
C MET A 192 18.73 -7.89 8.18
N THR A 193 18.06 -7.56 9.27
CA THR A 193 16.63 -7.28 9.37
C THR A 193 16.40 -5.94 10.07
N ILE A 194 15.16 -5.63 10.46
CA ILE A 194 14.81 -4.33 11.01
C ILE A 194 13.96 -4.47 12.29
N ASP A 195 14.28 -3.68 13.29
CA ASP A 195 13.43 -3.48 14.47
C ASP A 195 12.28 -2.56 14.08
N VAL A 196 11.12 -3.15 13.76
CA VAL A 196 9.96 -2.42 13.27
C VAL A 196 9.42 -1.42 14.30
N PRO A 197 9.24 -1.76 15.60
CA PRO A 197 8.87 -0.80 16.62
C PRO A 197 9.80 0.41 16.66
N ASN A 198 11.12 0.19 16.64
CA ASN A 198 12.10 1.26 16.64
C ASN A 198 12.02 2.11 15.36
N LEU A 199 11.92 1.50 14.18
CA LEU A 199 11.75 2.20 12.91
C LEU A 199 10.55 3.15 12.95
N ILE A 200 9.41 2.67 13.42
CA ILE A 200 8.17 3.46 13.47
C ILE A 200 8.26 4.62 14.48
N ALA A 201 8.95 4.40 15.59
CA ALA A 201 9.04 5.37 16.68
C ALA A 201 10.17 6.41 16.49
N GLN A 202 11.27 6.03 15.84
CA GLN A 202 12.51 6.81 15.80
C GLN A 202 12.94 7.28 14.41
N SER A 203 12.05 7.20 13.39
CA SER A 203 12.36 7.66 12.03
C SER A 203 11.45 8.82 11.62
N PRO A 204 11.67 10.03 12.15
CA PRO A 204 10.85 11.21 11.84
C PRO A 204 10.92 11.61 10.36
N LEU A 205 12.08 11.55 9.70
CA LEU A 205 12.23 11.87 8.30
C LEU A 205 11.48 10.87 7.41
N LEU A 206 11.64 9.56 7.65
CA LEU A 206 10.89 8.54 6.92
C LEU A 206 9.38 8.71 7.12
N THR A 207 8.96 8.99 8.36
CA THR A 207 7.54 9.24 8.66
C THR A 207 7.03 10.48 7.92
N SER A 208 7.79 11.56 7.89
CA SER A 208 7.42 12.78 7.17
C SER A 208 7.34 12.55 5.65
N ILE A 209 8.32 11.88 5.06
CA ILE A 209 8.32 11.49 3.64
C ILE A 209 7.09 10.63 3.30
N TYR A 210 6.79 9.64 4.14
CA TYR A 210 5.61 8.77 3.97
C TYR A 210 4.30 9.57 3.99
N LEU A 211 4.13 10.46 4.97
CA LEU A 211 2.94 11.30 5.06
C LEU A 211 2.84 12.30 3.89
N GLU A 212 3.96 12.85 3.46
CA GLU A 212 4.01 13.75 2.31
C GLU A 212 3.69 13.01 1.00
N CYS A 213 4.18 11.78 0.83
CA CYS A 213 3.75 10.93 -0.28
C CYS A 213 2.23 10.70 -0.27
N LEU A 214 1.66 10.39 0.88
CA LEU A 214 0.21 10.24 0.99
C LEU A 214 -0.51 11.55 0.67
N ARG A 215 0.00 12.70 1.11
CA ARG A 215 -0.62 14.00 0.85
C ARG A 215 -0.64 14.35 -0.63
N VAL A 216 0.50 14.22 -1.32
CA VAL A 216 0.64 14.65 -2.72
C VAL A 216 0.30 13.57 -3.74
N ARG A 217 0.08 12.31 -3.32
CA ARG A 217 -0.14 11.18 -4.23
C ARG A 217 -1.45 10.44 -3.98
N SER A 218 -2.23 10.80 -2.93
CA SER A 218 -3.52 10.15 -2.69
C SER A 218 -4.69 10.95 -3.27
N SER A 219 -5.59 10.23 -3.90
CA SER A 219 -6.84 10.77 -4.42
C SER A 219 -7.99 9.84 -4.03
N ASN A 220 -8.39 9.88 -2.76
CA ASN A 220 -9.56 9.14 -2.27
C ASN A 220 -10.81 9.99 -2.42
N THR A 221 -11.93 9.35 -2.72
CA THR A 221 -13.24 10.00 -2.68
C THR A 221 -14.12 9.30 -1.65
N ILE A 222 -14.42 10.00 -0.56
CA ILE A 222 -15.40 9.53 0.42
C ILE A 222 -16.78 9.82 -0.13
N THR A 223 -17.58 8.78 -0.35
CA THR A 223 -18.95 8.92 -0.84
C THR A 223 -19.94 8.46 0.23
N ARG A 224 -21.00 9.24 0.45
CA ARG A 224 -22.12 8.91 1.35
C ARG A 224 -23.45 9.18 0.65
N MET A 225 -24.38 8.24 0.78
CA MET A 225 -25.75 8.44 0.32
C MET A 225 -26.58 8.97 1.49
N LEU A 226 -27.35 10.04 1.26
CA LEU A 226 -28.26 10.59 2.25
C LEU A 226 -29.48 9.67 2.44
N ILE A 227 -29.72 9.26 3.68
CA ILE A 227 -30.88 8.43 4.06
C ILE A 227 -32.11 9.27 4.40
N GLU A 228 -31.95 10.58 4.59
CA GLU A 228 -32.98 11.57 4.84
C GLU A 228 -32.56 12.93 4.24
N ASP A 229 -33.48 13.91 4.17
CA ASP A 229 -33.13 15.27 3.77
C ASP A 229 -32.21 15.90 4.83
N MET A 230 -31.16 16.60 4.40
CA MET A 230 -30.18 17.22 5.28
C MET A 230 -30.01 18.69 4.89
N GLU A 231 -30.05 19.58 5.89
CA GLU A 231 -29.68 20.98 5.69
C GLU A 231 -28.17 21.16 5.90
N CYS A 232 -27.53 21.83 4.95
CA CYS A 232 -26.12 22.14 5.00
C CYS A 232 -25.88 23.54 4.42
N ASP A 233 -25.40 24.46 5.26
CA ASP A 233 -25.05 25.81 4.90
C ASP A 233 -26.19 26.57 4.12
N GLY A 234 -27.44 26.41 4.57
CA GLY A 234 -28.65 26.97 3.97
C GLY A 234 -29.18 26.24 2.74
N TYR A 235 -28.54 25.14 2.31
CA TYR A 235 -29.00 24.28 1.21
C TYR A 235 -29.67 23.03 1.76
N VAL A 236 -30.78 22.63 1.15
CA VAL A 236 -31.43 21.34 1.47
C VAL A 236 -30.96 20.27 0.49
N LEU A 237 -30.14 19.36 0.98
CA LEU A 237 -29.69 18.18 0.26
C LEU A 237 -30.73 17.08 0.40
N LYS A 238 -31.21 16.55 -0.73
CA LYS A 238 -32.35 15.61 -0.73
C LYS A 238 -31.90 14.18 -0.40
N LYS A 239 -32.77 13.45 0.29
CA LYS A 239 -32.65 11.99 0.47
C LYS A 239 -32.34 11.29 -0.86
N GLY A 240 -31.43 10.33 -0.84
CA GLY A 240 -30.94 9.60 -2.02
C GLY A 240 -29.83 10.31 -2.79
N SER A 241 -29.52 11.57 -2.47
CA SER A 241 -28.35 12.26 -3.04
C SER A 241 -27.05 11.65 -2.51
N HIS A 242 -26.00 11.67 -3.35
CA HIS A 242 -24.66 11.29 -2.96
C HIS A 242 -23.82 12.53 -2.63
N ILE A 243 -23.28 12.57 -1.43
CA ILE A 243 -22.26 13.55 -1.05
C ILE A 243 -20.89 12.91 -1.32
N MET A 244 -20.04 13.64 -2.04
CA MET A 244 -18.68 13.20 -2.38
C MET A 244 -17.67 14.21 -1.81
N SER A 245 -16.71 13.69 -1.05
CA SER A 245 -15.60 14.46 -0.49
C SER A 245 -14.27 13.90 -1.03
N PRO A 246 -13.68 14.55 -2.07
CA PRO A 246 -12.39 14.13 -2.62
C PRO A 246 -11.27 14.62 -1.70
N SER A 247 -10.34 13.72 -1.33
CA SER A 247 -9.20 14.05 -0.45
C SER A 247 -8.16 14.94 -1.13
N TRP A 248 -8.12 14.92 -2.44
CA TRP A 248 -7.13 15.69 -3.22
C TRP A 248 -7.23 17.20 -2.96
N LEU A 249 -8.43 17.77 -3.00
CA LEU A 249 -8.62 19.21 -2.86
C LEU A 249 -8.09 19.77 -1.53
N PRO A 250 -8.50 19.25 -0.36
CA PRO A 250 -7.99 19.76 0.91
C PRO A 250 -6.50 19.43 1.12
N SER A 251 -5.99 18.34 0.55
CA SER A 251 -4.56 17.98 0.65
C SER A 251 -3.64 18.91 -0.16
N HIS A 252 -4.18 19.68 -1.10
CA HIS A 252 -3.44 20.64 -1.93
C HIS A 252 -3.91 22.08 -1.70
N GLY A 253 -4.69 22.32 -0.65
CA GLY A 253 -5.17 23.65 -0.28
C GLY A 253 -4.08 24.53 0.35
N PRO A 254 -4.32 25.87 0.45
CA PRO A 254 -3.32 26.83 0.90
C PRO A 254 -2.86 26.66 2.36
N LEU A 255 -3.55 25.88 3.17
CA LEU A 255 -3.12 25.55 4.53
C LEU A 255 -1.86 24.64 4.58
N TRP A 256 -1.47 24.11 3.42
CA TRP A 256 -0.23 23.37 3.25
C TRP A 256 0.92 24.23 2.72
N ASP A 257 0.68 25.51 2.46
CA ASP A 257 1.75 26.49 2.18
C ASP A 257 2.41 26.86 3.51
N VAL A 258 3.59 26.27 3.77
CA VAL A 258 4.32 26.42 5.05
C VAL A 258 5.78 26.74 4.74
N ASP A 259 6.34 27.73 5.43
CA ASP A 259 7.76 28.09 5.40
C ASP A 259 8.34 28.30 3.97
N GLY A 260 7.53 28.85 3.06
CA GLY A 260 7.92 29.11 1.69
C GLY A 260 7.77 27.91 0.75
N HIS A 261 7.33 26.75 1.25
CA HIS A 261 7.02 25.56 0.47
C HIS A 261 5.53 25.51 0.11
N LEU A 262 5.24 25.47 -1.20
CA LEU A 262 3.87 25.44 -1.70
C LEU A 262 3.18 24.08 -1.45
N ALA A 263 1.85 24.10 -1.39
CA ALA A 263 1.02 22.91 -1.18
C ALA A 263 1.20 21.85 -2.29
N ASN A 264 1.50 22.26 -3.51
CA ASN A 264 1.73 21.34 -4.64
C ASN A 264 3.19 20.83 -4.75
N GLU A 265 4.09 21.31 -3.88
CA GLU A 265 5.46 20.88 -3.82
C GLU A 265 5.62 19.73 -2.83
N PHE A 266 6.40 18.69 -3.22
CA PHE A 266 6.81 17.66 -2.29
C PHE A 266 7.96 18.18 -1.42
N TRP A 267 7.72 18.27 -0.11
CA TRP A 267 8.72 18.70 0.86
C TRP A 267 8.94 17.62 1.92
N PRO A 268 10.11 16.96 1.95
CA PRO A 268 10.37 15.81 2.82
C PRO A 268 10.19 16.10 4.32
N GLU A 269 10.46 17.31 4.75
CA GLU A 269 10.43 17.74 6.16
C GLU A 269 9.08 18.33 6.60
N ARG A 270 8.10 18.44 5.71
CA ARG A 270 6.82 19.13 5.99
C ARG A 270 6.17 18.70 7.31
N PHE A 271 6.12 17.42 7.60
CA PHE A 271 5.48 16.90 8.82
C PHE A 271 6.40 16.92 10.05
N ILE A 272 7.69 17.21 9.89
CA ILE A 272 8.63 17.48 10.99
C ILE A 272 8.49 18.93 11.44
N GLU A 273 8.48 19.88 10.48
CA GLU A 273 8.51 21.31 10.71
C GLU A 273 7.11 21.91 11.02
N MET A 274 6.02 21.23 10.62
CA MET A 274 4.67 21.70 10.95
C MET A 274 4.48 21.80 12.46
N PRO A 275 3.87 22.91 12.95
CA PRO A 275 3.56 23.08 14.35
C PRO A 275 2.76 21.87 14.86
N LYS A 276 3.25 21.21 15.90
CA LYS A 276 2.52 20.14 16.57
C LYS A 276 1.22 20.71 17.12
N MET A 277 0.07 20.29 16.62
CA MET A 277 -1.20 20.61 17.23
C MET A 277 -1.17 20.08 18.67
N LYS A 278 -1.37 20.95 19.67
CA LYS A 278 -1.51 20.51 21.04
C LYS A 278 -2.72 19.58 21.10
N PRO A 279 -2.57 18.35 21.65
CA PRO A 279 -3.72 17.48 21.85
C PRO A 279 -4.72 18.20 22.73
N SER A 280 -5.99 18.17 22.36
CA SER A 280 -7.08 18.62 23.24
C SER A 280 -7.34 17.67 24.40
N ASP A 281 -6.64 16.52 24.42
CA ASP A 281 -6.73 15.49 25.46
C ASP A 281 -5.35 14.85 25.67
N PRO A 282 -4.89 14.68 26.93
CA PRO A 282 -3.52 14.23 27.25
C PRO A 282 -3.24 12.75 27.01
N GLU A 283 -4.20 11.93 26.59
CA GLU A 283 -3.97 10.53 26.28
C GLU A 283 -3.40 10.35 24.86
N GLU A 284 -2.10 10.16 24.79
CA GLU A 284 -1.23 9.63 23.72
C GLU A 284 -1.86 9.47 22.32
N LYS A 285 -2.02 10.58 21.61
CA LYS A 285 -2.14 10.51 20.16
C LYS A 285 -0.74 10.41 19.55
N THR A 286 -0.49 9.38 18.77
CA THR A 286 0.76 9.21 18.05
C THR A 286 1.02 10.38 17.11
N GLN A 287 2.27 10.65 16.76
CA GLN A 287 2.63 11.67 15.75
C GLN A 287 1.85 11.52 14.45
N PHE A 288 1.50 10.28 14.10
CA PHE A 288 0.66 9.93 12.96
C PHE A 288 -0.78 10.44 13.09
N GLU A 289 -1.39 10.31 14.28
CA GLU A 289 -2.75 10.80 14.53
C GLU A 289 -2.82 12.33 14.62
N LEU A 290 -1.74 12.97 15.08
CA LEU A 290 -1.63 14.43 15.15
C LEU A 290 -1.44 15.08 13.77
N ALA A 291 -0.80 14.39 12.83
CA ALA A 291 -0.64 14.85 11.45
C ALA A 291 -1.94 14.68 10.63
N MET A 292 -2.82 13.76 11.03
CA MET A 292 -4.12 13.53 10.41
C MET A 292 -5.09 14.64 10.83
N LYS A 293 -5.10 15.75 10.09
CA LYS A 293 -6.15 16.77 10.20
C LYS A 293 -7.41 16.21 9.53
N PRO A 294 -8.46 15.79 10.29
CA PRO A 294 -9.58 15.04 9.73
C PRO A 294 -10.37 15.76 8.65
N ASP A 295 -10.30 17.08 8.64
CA ASP A 295 -10.96 17.98 7.69
C ASP A 295 -10.11 18.29 6.45
N GLN A 296 -8.78 18.03 6.50
CA GLN A 296 -7.85 18.44 5.46
C GLN A 296 -6.92 17.34 4.97
N PHE A 297 -6.66 16.32 5.79
CA PHE A 297 -5.79 15.22 5.47
C PHE A 297 -6.38 13.89 5.93
N PHE A 298 -7.02 13.19 5.00
CA PHE A 298 -7.68 11.90 5.24
C PHE A 298 -7.32 10.86 4.16
N PRO A 299 -6.02 10.53 4.02
CA PRO A 299 -5.55 9.60 2.97
C PRO A 299 -6.10 8.18 3.13
N TYR A 300 -6.61 7.84 4.30
CA TYR A 300 -7.23 6.57 4.61
C TYR A 300 -8.75 6.61 4.69
N GLY A 301 -9.36 7.68 4.16
CA GLY A 301 -10.79 7.90 4.30
C GLY A 301 -11.17 8.39 5.69
N GLY A 302 -12.45 8.26 6.08
CA GLY A 302 -12.94 8.79 7.35
C GLY A 302 -14.21 8.14 7.85
N GLY A 303 -14.51 8.38 9.12
CA GLY A 303 -15.67 7.83 9.81
C GLY A 303 -15.60 6.30 9.91
N THR A 304 -16.76 5.66 9.88
CA THR A 304 -16.89 4.19 10.01
C THR A 304 -16.25 3.40 8.85
N MET A 305 -15.95 4.07 7.73
CA MET A 305 -15.32 3.46 6.54
C MET A 305 -13.83 3.78 6.44
N MET A 306 -13.21 4.25 7.51
CA MET A 306 -11.76 4.44 7.56
C MET A 306 -11.05 3.12 7.32
N CYS A 307 -9.96 3.14 6.54
CA CYS A 307 -9.18 1.95 6.19
C CYS A 307 -8.74 1.18 7.46
N SER A 308 -9.20 -0.05 7.59
CA SER A 308 -8.82 -0.94 8.69
C SER A 308 -7.35 -1.38 8.62
N GLY A 309 -6.79 -1.45 7.40
CA GLY A 309 -5.40 -1.85 7.13
C GLY A 309 -4.36 -0.74 7.30
N ARG A 310 -4.75 0.49 7.64
CA ARG A 310 -3.85 1.67 7.67
C ARG A 310 -2.59 1.50 8.53
N PHE A 311 -2.69 0.78 9.63
CA PHE A 311 -1.55 0.55 10.53
C PHE A 311 -0.56 -0.45 9.95
N PHE A 312 -1.06 -1.52 9.32
CA PHE A 312 -0.23 -2.48 8.62
C PHE A 312 0.41 -1.83 7.39
N ALA A 313 -0.38 -1.11 6.57
CA ALA A 313 0.11 -0.40 5.39
C ALA A 313 1.24 0.58 5.72
N LYS A 314 1.11 1.38 6.80
CA LYS A 314 2.20 2.24 7.27
C LYS A 314 3.47 1.43 7.54
N GLN A 315 3.36 0.34 8.29
CA GLN A 315 4.50 -0.46 8.70
C GLN A 315 5.17 -1.14 7.49
N GLU A 316 4.40 -1.80 6.61
CA GLU A 316 4.99 -2.47 5.44
C GLU A 316 5.65 -1.50 4.46
N ILE A 317 5.05 -0.32 4.23
CA ILE A 317 5.63 0.72 3.37
C ILE A 317 6.94 1.23 3.94
N MET A 318 6.98 1.57 5.23
CA MET A 318 8.19 2.08 5.88
C MET A 318 9.28 1.01 5.94
N VAL A 319 8.94 -0.24 6.25
CA VAL A 319 9.88 -1.37 6.26
C VAL A 319 10.44 -1.62 4.87
N ALA A 320 9.61 -1.62 3.83
CA ALA A 320 10.05 -1.84 2.46
C ALA A 320 11.02 -0.75 1.99
N ALA A 321 10.71 0.52 2.26
CA ALA A 321 11.59 1.64 1.94
C ALA A 321 12.92 1.56 2.70
N ALA A 322 12.87 1.32 4.02
CA ALA A 322 14.06 1.21 4.87
C ALA A 322 14.96 0.05 4.44
N LEU A 323 14.41 -1.15 4.26
CA LEU A 323 15.19 -2.32 3.83
C LEU A 323 15.81 -2.13 2.45
N LEU A 324 15.11 -1.47 1.52
CA LEU A 324 15.69 -1.21 0.21
C LEU A 324 16.92 -0.30 0.30
N VAL A 325 16.83 0.83 1.02
CA VAL A 325 17.96 1.78 1.13
C VAL A 325 19.09 1.26 2.01
N LEU A 326 18.82 0.36 2.95
CA LEU A 326 19.84 -0.30 3.77
C LEU A 326 20.58 -1.40 3.00
N LYS A 327 19.85 -2.22 2.24
CA LYS A 327 20.43 -3.39 1.56
C LYS A 327 21.04 -3.08 0.20
N PHE A 328 20.68 -1.92 -0.43
CA PHE A 328 21.13 -1.62 -1.77
C PHE A 328 21.66 -0.19 -1.93
N ASP A 329 22.72 -0.06 -2.74
CA ASP A 329 23.01 1.19 -3.41
C ASP A 329 22.13 1.29 -4.66
N ILE A 330 21.46 2.43 -4.83
CA ILE A 330 20.46 2.66 -5.87
C ILE A 330 21.01 3.74 -6.80
N GLU A 331 21.39 3.36 -8.02
CA GLU A 331 21.87 4.28 -9.04
C GLU A 331 20.78 4.48 -10.10
N PRO A 332 20.18 5.67 -10.21
CA PRO A 332 19.18 5.96 -11.24
C PRO A 332 19.81 6.03 -12.62
N LEU A 333 19.12 5.48 -13.62
CA LEU A 333 19.55 5.50 -15.03
C LEU A 333 18.68 6.45 -15.84
N ASN A 334 17.51 5.99 -16.25
CA ASN A 334 16.58 6.75 -17.07
C ASN A 334 15.14 6.37 -16.79
N TRP A 335 14.24 7.33 -17.05
CA TRP A 335 12.81 7.07 -16.99
C TRP A 335 12.34 6.26 -18.20
N VAL A 336 11.38 5.37 -17.97
CA VAL A 336 10.77 4.52 -18.99
C VAL A 336 9.24 4.53 -18.84
N THR A 337 8.52 4.32 -19.93
CA THR A 337 7.09 4.03 -19.86
C THR A 337 6.89 2.68 -19.16
N LEU A 338 5.68 2.38 -18.66
CA LEU A 338 5.36 1.05 -18.09
C LEU A 338 5.52 -0.09 -19.10
N GLY A 339 5.56 0.21 -20.41
CA GLY A 339 5.91 -0.73 -21.49
C GLY A 339 7.41 -0.78 -21.84
N GLY A 340 8.30 -0.19 -21.01
CA GLY A 340 9.76 -0.29 -21.15
C GLY A 340 10.40 0.64 -22.19
N LYS A 341 9.65 1.55 -22.83
CA LYS A 341 10.22 2.52 -23.77
C LYS A 341 10.82 3.70 -23.02
N SER A 342 11.97 4.21 -23.47
CA SER A 342 12.61 5.40 -22.91
C SER A 342 11.66 6.59 -22.82
N SER A 343 11.75 7.36 -21.74
CA SER A 343 10.96 8.56 -21.48
C SER A 343 11.86 9.76 -21.22
N ASP A 344 11.47 10.91 -21.73
CA ASP A 344 12.13 12.20 -21.58
C ASP A 344 11.73 12.96 -20.30
N ARG A 345 10.79 12.42 -19.54
CA ARG A 345 10.30 13.03 -18.30
C ARG A 345 10.16 12.04 -17.15
N PRO A 346 10.21 12.53 -15.89
CA PRO A 346 9.92 11.72 -14.72
C PRO A 346 8.46 11.24 -14.67
N ALA A 347 8.22 10.25 -13.79
CA ALA A 347 6.89 9.78 -13.47
C ALA A 347 6.01 10.90 -12.89
N ARG A 348 4.72 10.82 -13.18
CA ARG A 348 3.64 11.60 -12.57
C ARG A 348 2.57 10.65 -12.05
N PRO A 349 1.73 11.09 -11.10
CA PRO A 349 0.56 10.32 -10.70
C PRO A 349 -0.31 9.98 -11.91
N ASP A 350 -0.72 8.73 -12.04
CA ASP A 350 -1.67 8.32 -13.10
C ASP A 350 -3.09 8.71 -12.70
N GLU A 351 -3.59 9.78 -13.27
CA GLU A 351 -4.92 10.33 -12.99
C GLU A 351 -6.07 9.40 -13.37
N ASN A 352 -5.82 8.36 -14.17
CA ASN A 352 -6.83 7.33 -14.45
C ASN A 352 -7.26 6.57 -13.20
N TYR A 353 -6.45 6.61 -12.14
CA TYR A 353 -6.75 6.01 -10.83
C TYR A 353 -7.36 6.99 -9.83
N ALA A 354 -7.73 8.20 -10.24
CA ALA A 354 -8.32 9.20 -9.35
C ALA A 354 -9.59 8.66 -8.65
N GLY A 355 -9.67 8.87 -7.34
CA GLY A 355 -10.77 8.42 -6.49
C GLY A 355 -10.55 7.06 -5.80
N ALA A 356 -9.52 6.28 -6.18
CA ALA A 356 -9.30 4.93 -5.66
C ALA A 356 -8.30 4.85 -4.49
N GLY A 357 -7.45 5.84 -4.31
CA GLY A 357 -6.41 5.78 -3.27
C GLY A 357 -5.11 6.46 -3.71
N VAL A 358 -3.99 5.81 -3.45
CA VAL A 358 -2.68 6.30 -3.90
C VAL A 358 -2.59 6.12 -5.43
N LEU A 359 -2.36 7.21 -6.13
CA LEU A 359 -2.19 7.20 -7.58
C LEU A 359 -0.85 6.53 -7.94
N PRO A 360 -0.85 5.46 -8.74
CA PRO A 360 0.38 4.82 -9.17
C PRO A 360 1.18 5.75 -10.10
N PRO A 361 2.49 5.53 -10.28
CA PRO A 361 3.26 6.26 -11.25
C PRO A 361 2.88 5.84 -12.69
N ASP A 362 2.77 6.82 -13.60
CA ASP A 362 2.50 6.58 -15.02
C ASP A 362 3.74 6.11 -15.82
N ARG A 363 4.89 6.06 -15.15
CA ARG A 363 6.19 5.65 -15.68
C ARG A 363 7.00 4.95 -14.62
N ASP A 364 8.04 4.26 -15.04
CA ASP A 364 9.00 3.62 -14.15
C ASP A 364 10.39 4.25 -14.28
N LEU A 365 11.24 4.03 -13.28
CA LEU A 365 12.63 4.45 -13.27
C LEU A 365 13.52 3.21 -13.39
N MET A 366 14.31 3.14 -14.46
CA MET A 366 15.38 2.16 -14.55
C MET A 366 16.46 2.50 -13.54
N VAL A 367 16.84 1.53 -12.73
CA VAL A 367 17.87 1.65 -11.70
C VAL A 367 18.86 0.49 -11.75
N ASN A 368 20.09 0.77 -11.35
CA ASN A 368 21.05 -0.24 -10.96
C ASN A 368 20.94 -0.43 -9.44
N LEU A 369 20.60 -1.63 -9.00
CA LEU A 369 20.62 -2.05 -7.60
C LEU A 369 21.87 -2.89 -7.35
N ARG A 370 22.74 -2.43 -6.44
CA ARG A 370 23.91 -3.16 -5.99
C ARG A 370 23.81 -3.42 -4.50
N ARG A 371 23.96 -4.69 -4.09
CA ARG A 371 23.94 -5.02 -2.67
C ARG A 371 25.08 -4.31 -1.93
N ARG A 372 24.72 -3.77 -0.79
CA ARG A 372 25.68 -3.25 0.19
C ARG A 372 26.26 -4.43 0.97
N LYS A 373 27.53 -4.30 1.34
CA LYS A 373 28.26 -5.27 2.18
C LYS A 373 27.99 -5.03 3.66
#